data_64be0afa8c3e988d33af6c7f945386c3
#
_entry.id   64be0afa8c3e988d33af6c7f945386c3
#
_cell.length_a   1.000
_cell.length_b   1.000
_cell.length_c   1.000
_cell.angle_alpha   90.00
_cell.angle_beta   90.00
_cell.angle_gamma   90.00
#
_symmetry.space_group_name_H-M   'P 1'
#
loop_
_entity.id
_entity.type
_entity.pdbx_description
1 polymer ?
#
loop_
_entity_poly.entity_id
_entity_poly.type
_entity_poly.pdbx_seq_one_letter_code
_entity_poly.pdbx_strand_id
1 'polypeptide(L)'
;MELQRHANTIKILAKKKLFHNKMRYFIHLAYKGSRYYGWQIQAGQTSIQAVICDAMSKIMNENIPITGAGRTDSGVHARSFYAHFDTKQNLDADKITNLIHHLNSFLPEDIVIFDIIPVADKAHARFDAIERTYRYYIRTKKDPFTCDTSYRIYFEPDIEEMNRACEELKKHRDFTSFSKLHSNTKNNDCIISHALWKKENDLIVFEITANRFLRNMVRAITGTMLEIGKHKISLDDFRQIILLKDRCKAGISVPAHALFLEKITYSFL
;
A
#
# COMPACT_ATOMS: atom_id res chain seq x y z
N MET A 1 19.45 28.05 -45.94
CA MET A 1 18.41 27.97 -44.86
C MET A 1 17.82 26.58 -44.72
N GLU A 2 17.59 25.80 -45.78
CA GLU A 2 17.02 24.42 -45.67
C GLU A 2 17.96 23.41 -45.00
N LEU A 3 19.25 23.42 -45.28
CA LEU A 3 20.24 22.52 -44.68
C LEU A 3 20.32 22.65 -43.14
N GLN A 4 20.12 23.86 -42.62
CA GLN A 4 20.12 24.11 -41.18
C GLN A 4 18.84 23.66 -40.50
N ARG A 5 17.69 23.68 -41.21
CA ARG A 5 16.43 23.11 -40.73
C ARG A 5 16.49 21.59 -40.70
N HIS A 6 17.07 20.94 -41.72
CA HIS A 6 17.29 19.49 -41.73
C HIS A 6 18.21 19.00 -40.60
N ALA A 7 19.32 19.72 -40.36
CA ALA A 7 20.23 19.39 -39.26
C ALA A 7 19.58 19.55 -37.88
N ASN A 8 18.73 20.56 -37.68
CA ASN A 8 17.99 20.75 -36.46
C ASN A 8 16.87 19.69 -36.28
N THR A 9 16.19 19.30 -37.36
CA THR A 9 15.18 18.21 -37.31
C THR A 9 15.84 16.88 -37.01
N ILE A 10 17.00 16.57 -37.57
CA ILE A 10 17.77 15.36 -37.26
C ILE A 10 18.26 15.38 -35.81
N LYS A 11 18.73 16.53 -35.28
CA LYS A 11 19.13 16.68 -33.89
C LYS A 11 17.93 16.54 -32.91
N ILE A 12 16.74 17.02 -33.28
CA ILE A 12 15.52 16.89 -32.49
C ILE A 12 15.02 15.42 -32.52
N LEU A 13 15.09 14.78 -33.68
CA LEU A 13 14.77 13.36 -33.82
C LEU A 13 15.77 12.43 -33.10
N ALA A 14 17.07 12.77 -33.18
CA ALA A 14 18.10 12.08 -32.41
C ALA A 14 17.95 12.31 -30.90
N LYS A 15 17.66 13.53 -30.46
CA LYS A 15 17.29 13.77 -29.03
C LYS A 15 16.03 13.03 -28.62
N LYS A 16 14.99 12.96 -29.45
CA LYS A 16 13.79 12.14 -29.17
C LYS A 16 14.13 10.64 -29.16
N LYS A 17 15.04 10.16 -29.98
CA LYS A 17 15.49 8.75 -29.97
C LYS A 17 16.40 8.40 -28.80
N LEU A 18 17.15 9.38 -28.24
CA LEU A 18 17.97 9.20 -27.02
C LEU A 18 17.14 9.15 -25.72
N PHE A 19 15.87 9.57 -25.75
CA PHE A 19 14.99 9.52 -24.57
C PHE A 19 14.19 8.22 -24.43
N HIS A 20 14.35 7.21 -25.33
CA HIS A 20 13.51 6.01 -25.39
C HIS A 20 14.26 4.69 -25.15
N ASN A 21 15.31 4.70 -24.34
CA ASN A 21 16.04 3.46 -24.05
C ASN A 21 16.02 3.10 -22.54
N LYS A 22 14.96 3.45 -21.84
CA LYS A 22 14.74 2.96 -20.48
C LYS A 22 13.72 1.85 -20.51
N MET A 23 14.07 0.73 -19.90
CA MET A 23 13.17 -0.42 -19.68
C MET A 23 12.55 -0.31 -18.31
N ARG A 24 11.27 -0.61 -18.20
CA ARG A 24 10.52 -0.60 -16.95
C ARG A 24 10.45 -1.99 -16.33
N TYR A 25 10.67 -2.01 -15.03
CA TYR A 25 10.55 -3.21 -14.20
C TYR A 25 9.65 -2.94 -13.00
N PHE A 26 8.89 -3.95 -12.61
CA PHE A 26 8.23 -3.98 -11.32
C PHE A 26 9.12 -4.71 -10.31
N ILE A 27 9.15 -4.22 -9.08
CA ILE A 27 9.74 -4.88 -7.93
C ILE A 27 8.60 -5.41 -7.07
N HIS A 28 8.58 -6.71 -6.80
CA HIS A 28 7.71 -7.35 -5.82
C HIS A 28 8.48 -7.50 -4.51
N LEU A 29 7.92 -7.00 -3.42
CA LEU A 29 8.63 -6.91 -2.13
C LEU A 29 7.68 -7.04 -0.93
N ALA A 30 8.25 -7.32 0.23
CA ALA A 30 7.58 -7.21 1.52
C ALA A 30 8.40 -6.37 2.50
N TYR A 31 7.73 -5.82 3.50
CA TYR A 31 8.41 -5.10 4.59
C TYR A 31 7.62 -5.09 5.90
N LYS A 32 8.36 -5.08 7.02
CA LYS A 32 7.85 -4.79 8.36
C LYS A 32 8.04 -3.30 8.64
N GLY A 33 6.93 -2.54 8.62
CA GLY A 33 6.97 -1.07 8.66
C GLY A 33 7.27 -0.44 10.02
N SER A 34 7.44 -1.22 11.10
CA SER A 34 7.53 -0.71 12.49
C SER A 34 8.62 0.34 12.70
N ARG A 35 9.75 0.23 11.99
CA ARG A 35 10.91 1.13 12.11
C ARG A 35 10.90 2.28 11.09
N TYR A 36 9.85 2.42 10.28
CA TYR A 36 9.79 3.35 9.16
C TYR A 36 8.62 4.32 9.25
N TYR A 37 8.85 5.52 8.76
CA TYR A 37 7.81 6.55 8.63
C TYR A 37 6.92 6.34 7.39
N GLY A 38 6.56 5.06 7.15
CA GLY A 38 5.75 4.63 6.03
C GLY A 38 6.53 4.43 4.73
N TRP A 39 5.82 4.29 3.62
CA TRP A 39 6.41 4.07 2.32
C TRP A 39 7.14 5.30 1.77
N GLN A 40 6.45 6.43 1.71
CA GLN A 40 6.87 7.62 0.94
C GLN A 40 8.05 8.35 1.57
N ILE A 41 9.04 8.76 0.75
CA ILE A 41 10.14 9.63 1.17
C ILE A 41 9.60 10.93 1.77
N GLN A 42 10.11 11.29 2.95
CA GLN A 42 9.80 12.51 3.68
C GLN A 42 11.10 13.09 4.24
N ALA A 43 11.19 14.42 4.28
CA ALA A 43 12.38 15.10 4.79
C ALA A 43 12.67 14.73 6.26
N GLY A 44 13.91 14.36 6.55
CA GLY A 44 14.37 14.05 7.91
C GLY A 44 13.84 12.73 8.49
N GLN A 45 13.19 11.86 7.69
CA GLN A 45 12.60 10.62 8.17
C GLN A 45 13.00 9.42 7.28
N THR A 46 13.35 8.30 7.92
CA THR A 46 13.64 7.05 7.20
C THR A 46 12.35 6.41 6.72
N SER A 47 12.21 6.22 5.41
CA SER A 47 11.07 5.55 4.77
C SER A 47 11.51 4.33 3.99
N ILE A 48 10.58 3.39 3.75
CA ILE A 48 10.85 2.17 2.94
C ILE A 48 11.38 2.55 1.55
N GLN A 49 10.74 3.52 0.89
CA GLN A 49 11.14 3.99 -0.45
C GLN A 49 12.57 4.53 -0.46
N ALA A 50 12.97 5.30 0.56
CA ALA A 50 14.32 5.87 0.63
C ALA A 50 15.38 4.77 0.73
N VAL A 51 15.16 3.77 1.60
CA VAL A 51 16.09 2.66 1.81
C VAL A 51 16.26 1.82 0.54
N ILE A 52 15.17 1.52 -0.18
CA ILE A 52 15.24 0.74 -1.41
C ILE A 52 15.87 1.57 -2.55
N CYS A 53 15.53 2.86 -2.69
CA CYS A 53 16.17 3.74 -3.68
C CYS A 53 17.68 3.82 -3.48
N ASP A 54 18.15 3.95 -2.24
CA ASP A 54 19.58 4.01 -1.90
C ASP A 54 20.28 2.68 -2.26
N ALA A 55 19.71 1.54 -1.85
CA ALA A 55 20.22 0.22 -2.16
C ALA A 55 20.31 -0.04 -3.67
N MET A 56 19.20 0.22 -4.39
CA MET A 56 19.12 0.07 -5.84
C MET A 56 20.17 0.94 -6.56
N SER A 57 20.27 2.21 -6.15
CA SER A 57 21.18 3.15 -6.81
C SER A 57 22.64 2.79 -6.60
N LYS A 58 23.02 2.29 -5.41
CA LYS A 58 24.37 1.84 -5.10
C LYS A 58 24.75 0.56 -5.86
N ILE A 59 23.87 -0.44 -5.87
CA ILE A 59 24.13 -1.74 -6.50
C ILE A 59 24.16 -1.61 -8.03
N MET A 60 23.24 -0.84 -8.60
CA MET A 60 23.16 -0.65 -10.05
C MET A 60 24.13 0.43 -10.59
N ASN A 61 24.79 1.16 -9.70
CA ASN A 61 25.62 2.33 -10.06
C ASN A 61 24.89 3.31 -11.00
N GLU A 62 23.58 3.51 -10.74
CA GLU A 62 22.68 4.39 -11.49
C GLU A 62 21.67 4.99 -10.51
N ASN A 63 21.33 6.28 -10.68
CA ASN A 63 20.25 6.88 -9.87
C ASN A 63 18.91 6.25 -10.25
N ILE A 64 18.37 5.40 -9.37
CA ILE A 64 17.14 4.62 -9.58
C ILE A 64 16.01 5.13 -8.64
N PRO A 65 15.22 6.10 -9.10
CA PRO A 65 13.99 6.45 -8.38
C PRO A 65 12.95 5.35 -8.55
N ILE A 66 12.28 4.96 -7.45
CA ILE A 66 11.20 3.98 -7.50
C ILE A 66 9.85 4.63 -7.20
N THR A 67 8.78 4.12 -7.81
CA THR A 67 7.41 4.57 -7.59
C THR A 67 6.55 3.42 -7.09
N GLY A 68 6.03 3.54 -5.87
CA GLY A 68 5.23 2.49 -5.24
C GLY A 68 3.78 2.44 -5.71
N ALA A 69 3.15 1.28 -5.53
CA ALA A 69 1.74 1.01 -5.82
C ALA A 69 0.76 1.83 -4.96
N GLY A 70 1.25 2.42 -3.89
CA GLY A 70 0.48 3.26 -2.97
C GLY A 70 1.35 3.83 -1.87
N ARG A 71 0.71 4.50 -0.92
CA ARG A 71 1.35 4.95 0.31
C ARG A 71 0.82 4.12 1.47
N THR A 72 1.71 3.68 2.33
CA THR A 72 1.36 3.13 3.65
C THR A 72 1.73 4.16 4.72
N ASP A 73 0.93 4.22 5.78
CA ASP A 73 1.23 5.08 6.93
C ASP A 73 2.44 4.54 7.72
N SER A 74 3.03 5.39 8.58
CA SER A 74 4.08 4.99 9.52
C SER A 74 3.63 3.77 10.33
N GLY A 75 4.49 2.75 10.45
CA GLY A 75 4.23 1.53 11.19
C GLY A 75 3.37 0.48 10.48
N VAL A 76 2.81 0.76 9.30
CA VAL A 76 2.02 -0.20 8.51
C VAL A 76 2.95 -1.15 7.77
N HIS A 77 2.63 -2.45 7.77
CA HIS A 77 3.38 -3.50 7.10
C HIS A 77 2.84 -3.80 5.70
N ALA A 78 3.64 -4.48 4.89
CA ALA A 78 3.19 -5.07 3.64
C ALA A 78 3.78 -6.46 3.45
N ARG A 79 2.94 -7.47 3.19
CA ARG A 79 3.35 -8.83 2.80
C ARG A 79 3.56 -8.96 1.31
N SER A 80 2.86 -8.14 0.52
CA SER A 80 3.02 -8.08 -0.92
C SER A 80 2.82 -6.64 -1.38
N PHE A 81 3.90 -6.01 -1.77
CA PHE A 81 3.93 -4.64 -2.28
C PHE A 81 4.62 -4.61 -3.63
N TYR A 82 4.17 -3.71 -4.50
CA TYR A 82 4.80 -3.50 -5.78
C TYR A 82 5.27 -2.07 -5.94
N ALA A 83 6.41 -1.91 -6.58
CA ALA A 83 6.91 -0.62 -7.04
C ALA A 83 7.46 -0.78 -8.46
N HIS A 84 7.59 0.30 -9.23
CA HIS A 84 8.27 0.25 -10.50
C HIS A 84 9.46 1.20 -10.52
N PHE A 85 10.42 0.87 -11.37
CA PHE A 85 11.57 1.69 -11.70
C PHE A 85 11.91 1.59 -13.18
N ASP A 86 12.66 2.56 -13.66
CA ASP A 86 13.18 2.61 -15.02
C ASP A 86 14.70 2.59 -14.98
N THR A 87 15.33 1.74 -15.80
CA THR A 87 16.79 1.69 -15.99
C THR A 87 17.19 1.62 -17.44
N LYS A 88 18.41 2.04 -17.78
CA LYS A 88 19.03 1.87 -19.10
C LYS A 88 19.62 0.48 -19.27
N GLN A 89 19.80 -0.27 -18.18
CA GLN A 89 20.39 -1.61 -18.20
C GLN A 89 19.34 -2.61 -18.63
N ASN A 90 19.67 -3.46 -19.60
CA ASN A 90 18.87 -4.62 -19.94
C ASN A 90 19.16 -5.72 -18.91
N LEU A 91 18.16 -6.03 -18.06
CA LEU A 91 18.23 -7.04 -17.03
C LEU A 91 17.69 -8.36 -17.62
N ASP A 92 18.60 -9.25 -18.04
CA ASP A 92 18.26 -10.65 -18.35
C ASP A 92 18.03 -11.44 -17.04
N ALA A 93 17.61 -12.69 -17.15
CA ALA A 93 17.25 -13.54 -16.01
C ALA A 93 18.39 -13.66 -14.97
N ASP A 94 19.63 -13.82 -15.45
CA ASP A 94 20.79 -13.97 -14.56
C ASP A 94 21.08 -12.67 -13.81
N LYS A 95 21.01 -11.52 -14.50
CA LYS A 95 21.16 -10.20 -13.86
C LYS A 95 20.06 -9.90 -12.85
N ILE A 96 18.82 -10.28 -13.15
CA ILE A 96 17.69 -10.16 -12.22
C ILE A 96 17.97 -10.98 -10.96
N THR A 97 18.33 -12.26 -11.11
CA THR A 97 18.65 -13.14 -9.99
C THR A 97 19.78 -12.58 -9.12
N ASN A 98 20.87 -12.14 -9.76
CA ASN A 98 22.00 -11.53 -9.06
C ASN A 98 21.61 -10.22 -8.37
N LEU A 99 20.79 -9.37 -9.01
CA LEU A 99 20.33 -8.12 -8.45
C LEU A 99 19.46 -8.36 -7.19
N ILE A 100 18.52 -9.31 -7.26
CA ILE A 100 17.70 -9.71 -6.10
C ILE A 100 18.60 -10.22 -4.96
N HIS A 101 19.58 -11.05 -5.24
CA HIS A 101 20.51 -11.56 -4.24
C HIS A 101 21.30 -10.44 -3.57
N HIS A 102 21.87 -9.52 -4.35
CA HIS A 102 22.64 -8.40 -3.82
C HIS A 102 21.75 -7.44 -3.02
N LEU A 103 20.51 -7.16 -3.49
CA LEU A 103 19.55 -6.32 -2.77
C LEU A 103 19.22 -6.93 -1.41
N ASN A 104 18.86 -8.21 -1.37
CA ASN A 104 18.50 -8.89 -0.13
C ASN A 104 19.69 -9.03 0.84
N SER A 105 20.92 -9.07 0.33
CA SER A 105 22.15 -9.04 1.17
C SER A 105 22.46 -7.64 1.72
N PHE A 106 22.03 -6.58 1.02
CA PHE A 106 22.31 -5.19 1.39
C PHE A 106 21.20 -4.57 2.25
N LEU A 107 19.93 -4.94 1.98
CA LEU A 107 18.77 -4.41 2.68
C LEU A 107 18.69 -4.94 4.12
N PRO A 108 18.12 -4.15 5.05
CA PRO A 108 17.81 -4.65 6.40
C PRO A 108 16.84 -5.84 6.35
N GLU A 109 16.90 -6.74 7.33
CA GLU A 109 16.07 -7.96 7.43
C GLU A 109 14.55 -7.71 7.41
N ASP A 110 14.12 -6.49 7.69
CA ASP A 110 12.70 -6.11 7.66
C ASP A 110 12.21 -5.63 6.27
N ILE A 111 13.06 -5.74 5.24
CA ILE A 111 12.71 -5.49 3.83
C ILE A 111 13.26 -6.63 2.98
N VAL A 112 12.40 -7.27 2.18
CA VAL A 112 12.80 -8.34 1.25
C VAL A 112 12.29 -8.07 -0.15
N ILE A 113 13.11 -8.31 -1.16
CA ILE A 113 12.76 -8.31 -2.57
C ILE A 113 12.51 -9.76 -2.99
N PHE A 114 11.31 -10.05 -3.49
CA PHE A 114 10.93 -11.38 -3.98
C PHE A 114 11.24 -11.55 -5.45
N ASP A 115 10.96 -10.50 -6.25
CA ASP A 115 11.06 -10.59 -7.70
C ASP A 115 11.26 -9.21 -8.34
N ILE A 116 11.85 -9.22 -9.54
CA ILE A 116 11.98 -8.07 -10.45
C ILE A 116 11.46 -8.50 -11.81
N ILE A 117 10.34 -7.93 -12.23
CA ILE A 117 9.55 -8.39 -13.38
C ILE A 117 9.62 -7.35 -14.49
N PRO A 118 10.07 -7.69 -15.70
CA PRO A 118 9.99 -6.80 -16.84
C PRO A 118 8.52 -6.56 -17.21
N VAL A 119 8.17 -5.32 -17.45
CA VAL A 119 6.80 -4.91 -17.80
C VAL A 119 6.80 -3.93 -18.97
N ALA A 120 5.64 -3.68 -19.55
CA ALA A 120 5.49 -2.67 -20.60
C ALA A 120 5.94 -1.28 -20.11
N ASP A 121 6.57 -0.47 -20.97
CA ASP A 121 7.13 0.85 -20.64
C ASP A 121 6.12 1.81 -20.00
N LYS A 122 4.83 1.62 -20.27
CA LYS A 122 3.73 2.43 -19.73
C LYS A 122 3.12 1.87 -18.45
N ALA A 123 3.49 0.65 -18.04
CA ALA A 123 2.94 0.03 -16.84
C ALA A 123 3.25 0.88 -15.59
N HIS A 124 2.26 1.06 -14.72
CA HIS A 124 2.38 1.95 -13.58
C HIS A 124 1.91 1.26 -12.29
N ALA A 125 2.82 0.99 -11.36
CA ALA A 125 2.53 0.25 -10.13
C ALA A 125 1.30 0.75 -9.36
N ARG A 126 1.02 2.06 -9.36
CA ARG A 126 -0.11 2.63 -8.64
C ARG A 126 -1.40 2.65 -9.45
N PHE A 127 -1.32 3.04 -10.74
CA PHE A 127 -2.52 3.35 -11.52
C PHE A 127 -3.11 2.12 -12.19
N ASP A 128 -2.29 1.10 -12.48
CA ASP A 128 -2.75 -0.15 -13.08
C ASP A 128 -3.15 -1.21 -12.04
N ALA A 129 -2.96 -0.92 -10.76
CA ALA A 129 -3.41 -1.79 -9.69
C ALA A 129 -4.95 -1.74 -9.59
N ILE A 130 -5.58 -2.91 -9.77
CA ILE A 130 -7.03 -3.09 -9.79
C ILE A 130 -7.60 -3.05 -8.38
N GLU A 131 -7.00 -3.82 -7.47
CA GLU A 131 -7.47 -3.96 -6.09
C GLU A 131 -6.30 -4.02 -5.11
N ARG A 132 -6.57 -3.69 -3.87
CA ARG A 132 -5.70 -3.84 -2.70
C ARG A 132 -6.46 -4.56 -1.62
N THR A 133 -5.83 -5.56 -1.00
CA THR A 133 -6.36 -6.27 0.15
C THR A 133 -5.53 -5.93 1.38
N TYR A 134 -6.18 -5.55 2.44
CA TYR A 134 -5.58 -5.33 3.74
C TYR A 134 -6.11 -6.31 4.75
N ARG A 135 -5.26 -6.68 5.72
CA ARG A 135 -5.65 -7.39 6.95
C ARG A 135 -5.25 -6.59 8.17
N TYR A 136 -6.15 -6.56 9.14
CA TYR A 136 -5.90 -5.99 10.46
C TYR A 136 -6.01 -7.08 11.51
N TYR A 137 -4.96 -7.25 12.31
CA TYR A 137 -4.86 -8.36 13.27
C TYR A 137 -5.13 -7.86 14.69
N ILE A 138 -6.04 -8.55 15.39
CA ILE A 138 -6.45 -8.24 16.76
C ILE A 138 -6.24 -9.47 17.63
N ARG A 139 -5.79 -9.26 18.87
CA ARG A 139 -5.74 -10.27 19.91
C ARG A 139 -6.47 -9.80 21.17
N THR A 140 -7.07 -10.75 21.90
CA THR A 140 -7.71 -10.51 23.21
C THR A 140 -6.79 -10.92 24.36
N LYS A 141 -5.89 -11.86 24.12
CA LYS A 141 -4.91 -12.38 25.08
C LYS A 141 -3.54 -11.71 24.93
N LYS A 142 -2.75 -11.73 25.99
CA LYS A 142 -1.34 -11.32 25.95
C LYS A 142 -0.54 -12.40 25.21
N ASP A 143 0.21 -11.97 24.18
CA ASP A 143 1.11 -12.83 23.41
C ASP A 143 2.37 -12.05 23.04
N PRO A 144 3.56 -12.48 23.48
CA PRO A 144 4.83 -11.81 23.20
C PRO A 144 5.26 -11.93 21.73
N PHE A 145 4.81 -12.96 20.99
CA PHE A 145 5.23 -13.22 19.62
C PHE A 145 4.45 -12.41 18.58
N THR A 146 3.28 -11.93 18.94
CA THR A 146 2.44 -11.10 18.04
C THR A 146 2.22 -9.68 18.55
N CYS A 147 2.92 -9.28 19.63
CA CYS A 147 2.68 -7.98 20.30
C CYS A 147 2.97 -6.77 19.42
N ASP A 148 3.88 -6.87 18.46
CA ASP A 148 4.30 -5.82 17.54
C ASP A 148 3.64 -5.93 16.14
N THR A 149 2.76 -6.92 15.96
CA THR A 149 2.06 -7.20 14.69
C THR A 149 0.54 -7.37 14.83
N SER A 150 0.02 -7.21 16.05
CA SER A 150 -1.43 -7.26 16.34
C SER A 150 -1.81 -6.26 17.42
N TYR A 151 -3.02 -5.73 17.33
CA TYR A 151 -3.59 -4.81 18.32
C TYR A 151 -4.28 -5.60 19.43
N ARG A 152 -3.89 -5.37 20.68
CA ARG A 152 -4.56 -5.99 21.83
C ARG A 152 -5.78 -5.19 22.24
N ILE A 153 -6.91 -5.87 22.34
CA ILE A 153 -8.15 -5.35 22.95
C ILE A 153 -8.45 -6.15 24.23
N TYR A 154 -9.25 -5.57 25.13
CA TYR A 154 -9.54 -6.13 26.47
C TYR A 154 -11.01 -6.51 26.61
N PHE A 155 -11.65 -6.88 25.52
CA PHE A 155 -13.03 -7.31 25.46
C PHE A 155 -13.19 -8.31 24.31
N GLU A 156 -14.21 -9.15 24.36
CA GLU A 156 -14.57 -10.05 23.26
C GLU A 156 -15.57 -9.31 22.36
N PRO A 157 -15.23 -9.03 21.09
CA PRO A 157 -16.12 -8.30 20.20
C PRO A 157 -17.17 -9.22 19.60
N ASP A 158 -18.37 -8.70 19.36
CA ASP A 158 -19.40 -9.36 18.58
C ASP A 158 -19.06 -9.34 17.09
N ILE A 159 -18.49 -10.45 16.61
CA ILE A 159 -18.04 -10.59 15.22
C ILE A 159 -19.22 -10.65 14.26
N GLU A 160 -20.37 -11.16 14.66
CA GLU A 160 -21.55 -11.22 13.80
C GLU A 160 -22.09 -9.82 13.50
N GLU A 161 -22.21 -8.97 14.53
CA GLU A 161 -22.62 -7.58 14.34
C GLU A 161 -21.58 -6.80 13.50
N MET A 162 -20.29 -7.03 13.71
CA MET A 162 -19.24 -6.43 12.89
C MET A 162 -19.31 -6.89 11.43
N ASN A 163 -19.69 -8.16 11.18
CA ASN A 163 -19.89 -8.67 9.82
C ASN A 163 -21.14 -8.08 9.15
N ARG A 164 -22.22 -7.80 9.89
CA ARG A 164 -23.35 -7.03 9.36
C ARG A 164 -22.94 -5.65 8.90
N ALA A 165 -22.03 -4.99 9.64
CA ALA A 165 -21.45 -3.70 9.22
C ALA A 165 -20.54 -3.83 7.98
N CYS A 166 -19.88 -4.98 7.77
CA CYS A 166 -19.14 -5.26 6.53
C CYS A 166 -20.07 -5.29 5.30
N GLU A 167 -21.26 -5.89 5.43
CA GLU A 167 -22.24 -5.87 4.34
C GLU A 167 -22.75 -4.46 4.05
N GLU A 168 -22.88 -3.62 5.08
CA GLU A 168 -23.24 -2.23 4.89
C GLU A 168 -22.17 -1.44 4.13
N LEU A 169 -20.87 -1.61 4.47
CA LEU A 169 -19.77 -0.94 3.77
C LEU A 169 -19.83 -1.13 2.25
N LYS A 170 -20.16 -2.33 1.77
CA LYS A 170 -20.18 -2.66 0.34
C LYS A 170 -21.25 -1.92 -0.45
N LYS A 171 -22.25 -1.35 0.22
CA LYS A 171 -23.34 -0.59 -0.40
C LYS A 171 -22.98 0.88 -0.67
N HIS A 172 -21.90 1.37 -0.04
CA HIS A 172 -21.48 2.77 -0.12
C HIS A 172 -20.27 2.96 -1.05
N ARG A 173 -20.06 4.20 -1.47
CA ARG A 173 -18.90 4.59 -2.30
C ARG A 173 -18.09 5.73 -1.70
N ASP A 174 -18.76 6.72 -1.12
CA ASP A 174 -18.11 7.88 -0.50
C ASP A 174 -17.71 7.54 0.95
N PHE A 175 -16.41 7.48 1.21
CA PHE A 175 -15.83 7.13 2.50
C PHE A 175 -15.17 8.33 3.19
N THR A 176 -15.69 9.54 2.98
CA THR A 176 -15.16 10.77 3.57
C THR A 176 -15.03 10.67 5.09
N SER A 177 -16.01 10.06 5.78
CA SER A 177 -15.98 9.86 7.25
C SER A 177 -14.79 9.02 7.74
N PHE A 178 -14.14 8.27 6.86
CA PHE A 178 -12.98 7.45 7.21
C PHE A 178 -11.67 7.98 6.64
N SER A 179 -11.69 9.11 5.92
CA SER A 179 -10.50 9.74 5.35
C SER A 179 -9.77 10.59 6.38
N LYS A 180 -8.44 10.64 6.33
CA LYS A 180 -7.68 11.63 7.09
C LYS A 180 -8.08 13.05 6.65
N LEU A 181 -8.37 13.93 7.62
CA LEU A 181 -8.65 15.34 7.35
C LEU A 181 -7.51 16.00 6.55
N HIS A 182 -7.86 16.95 5.71
CA HIS A 182 -6.92 17.69 4.84
C HIS A 182 -6.08 16.79 3.91
N SER A 183 -6.66 15.69 3.44
CA SER A 183 -6.02 14.86 2.40
C SER A 183 -6.28 15.47 1.02
N ASN A 184 -5.21 15.72 0.23
CA ASN A 184 -5.30 16.20 -1.16
C ASN A 184 -5.78 15.06 -2.09
N THR A 185 -7.05 14.67 -1.99
CA THR A 185 -7.68 13.69 -2.88
C THR A 185 -8.71 14.40 -3.76
N LYS A 186 -8.81 14.00 -5.06
CA LYS A 186 -9.80 14.56 -5.99
C LYS A 186 -11.23 14.19 -5.60
N ASN A 187 -11.44 13.00 -5.08
CA ASN A 187 -12.68 12.49 -4.52
C ASN A 187 -12.38 11.45 -3.43
N ASN A 188 -13.38 11.08 -2.65
CA ASN A 188 -13.29 10.09 -1.58
C ASN A 188 -14.02 8.78 -1.93
N ASP A 189 -14.27 8.54 -3.22
CA ASP A 189 -14.96 7.34 -3.69
C ASP A 189 -14.01 6.13 -3.68
N CYS A 190 -14.50 5.05 -3.12
CA CYS A 190 -13.88 3.73 -3.13
C CYS A 190 -14.96 2.68 -3.40
N ILE A 191 -14.58 1.56 -4.01
CA ILE A 191 -15.47 0.41 -4.23
C ILE A 191 -14.88 -0.73 -3.41
N ILE A 192 -15.58 -1.10 -2.34
CA ILE A 192 -15.21 -2.24 -1.48
C ILE A 192 -15.84 -3.48 -2.11
N SER A 193 -15.00 -4.41 -2.57
CA SER A 193 -15.43 -5.69 -3.15
C SER A 193 -15.54 -6.80 -2.11
N HIS A 194 -14.77 -6.71 -1.02
CA HIS A 194 -14.78 -7.69 0.07
C HIS A 194 -14.52 -7.00 1.41
N ALA A 195 -15.25 -7.41 2.44
CA ALA A 195 -14.97 -7.06 3.84
C ALA A 195 -15.49 -8.17 4.73
N LEU A 196 -14.67 -8.67 5.66
CA LEU A 196 -15.02 -9.79 6.53
C LEU A 196 -14.18 -9.78 7.81
N TRP A 197 -14.83 -10.05 8.94
CA TRP A 197 -14.21 -10.39 10.22
C TRP A 197 -14.26 -11.89 10.45
N LYS A 198 -13.16 -12.50 10.85
CA LYS A 198 -13.06 -13.93 11.15
C LYS A 198 -12.09 -14.19 12.29
N LYS A 199 -12.26 -15.33 12.96
CA LYS A 199 -11.25 -15.87 13.89
C LYS A 199 -10.28 -16.75 13.11
N GLU A 200 -8.99 -16.49 13.25
CA GLU A 200 -7.89 -17.31 12.71
C GLU A 200 -6.95 -17.64 13.87
N ASN A 201 -6.98 -18.88 14.35
CA ASN A 201 -6.28 -19.31 15.57
C ASN A 201 -6.66 -18.40 16.76
N ASP A 202 -5.67 -17.81 17.46
CA ASP A 202 -5.86 -16.89 18.58
C ASP A 202 -6.04 -15.43 18.18
N LEU A 203 -6.18 -15.15 16.89
CA LEU A 203 -6.36 -13.79 16.35
C LEU A 203 -7.76 -13.60 15.79
N ILE A 204 -8.24 -12.37 15.91
CA ILE A 204 -9.40 -11.86 15.17
C ILE A 204 -8.86 -11.02 14.02
N VAL A 205 -9.27 -11.36 12.81
CA VAL A 205 -8.73 -10.74 11.58
C VAL A 205 -9.83 -10.02 10.83
N PHE A 206 -9.61 -8.76 10.54
CA PHE A 206 -10.40 -8.00 9.59
C PHE A 206 -9.72 -8.00 8.23
N GLU A 207 -10.36 -8.56 7.23
CA GLU A 207 -9.90 -8.53 5.85
C GLU A 207 -10.79 -7.60 5.02
N ILE A 208 -10.18 -6.72 4.24
CA ILE A 208 -10.90 -5.77 3.39
C ILE A 208 -10.18 -5.58 2.06
N THR A 209 -10.95 -5.66 0.95
CA THR A 209 -10.47 -5.45 -0.42
C THR A 209 -11.26 -4.33 -1.08
N ALA A 210 -10.55 -3.42 -1.76
CA ALA A 210 -11.16 -2.36 -2.54
C ALA A 210 -10.27 -1.97 -3.75
N ASN A 211 -10.87 -1.29 -4.73
CA ASN A 211 -10.14 -0.70 -5.86
C ASN A 211 -9.09 0.33 -5.41
N ARG A 212 -9.35 1.04 -4.33
CA ARG A 212 -8.44 1.97 -3.65
C ARG A 212 -8.85 2.18 -2.21
N PHE A 213 -7.92 2.73 -1.42
CA PHE A 213 -8.20 3.21 -0.07
C PHE A 213 -7.75 4.66 0.10
N LEU A 214 -8.48 5.40 0.92
CA LEU A 214 -8.09 6.72 1.37
C LEU A 214 -7.04 6.61 2.50
N ARG A 215 -6.30 7.69 2.72
CA ARG A 215 -5.34 7.73 3.82
C ARG A 215 -6.04 7.46 5.15
N ASN A 216 -5.51 6.50 5.92
CA ASN A 216 -6.02 6.10 7.23
C ASN A 216 -7.39 5.36 7.21
N MET A 217 -8.00 5.13 6.03
CA MET A 217 -9.35 4.62 5.88
C MET A 217 -9.56 3.27 6.59
N VAL A 218 -8.73 2.27 6.33
CA VAL A 218 -8.88 0.92 6.92
C VAL A 218 -8.82 0.99 8.45
N ARG A 219 -7.90 1.78 9.01
CA ARG A 219 -7.75 1.95 10.46
C ARG A 219 -8.96 2.64 11.10
N ALA A 220 -9.54 3.63 10.43
CA ALA A 220 -10.74 4.32 10.92
C ALA A 220 -11.98 3.42 10.85
N ILE A 221 -12.14 2.65 9.75
CA ILE A 221 -13.21 1.65 9.62
C ILE A 221 -13.09 0.61 10.73
N THR A 222 -11.90 0.02 10.91
CA THR A 222 -11.65 -0.98 11.95
C THR A 222 -12.01 -0.46 13.35
N GLY A 223 -11.57 0.77 13.68
CA GLY A 223 -11.87 1.35 14.99
C GLY A 223 -13.36 1.61 15.20
N THR A 224 -14.08 2.03 14.15
CA THR A 224 -15.54 2.24 14.21
C THR A 224 -16.28 0.91 14.36
N MET A 225 -15.85 -0.14 13.63
CA MET A 225 -16.44 -1.48 13.76
C MET A 225 -16.19 -2.11 15.14
N LEU A 226 -15.06 -1.82 15.78
CA LEU A 226 -14.84 -2.26 17.16
C LEU A 226 -15.83 -1.63 18.16
N GLU A 227 -16.33 -0.42 17.91
CA GLU A 227 -17.39 0.16 18.74
C GLU A 227 -18.75 -0.52 18.49
N ILE A 228 -19.01 -1.06 17.27
CA ILE A 228 -20.15 -1.95 17.00
C ILE A 228 -19.98 -3.25 17.77
N GLY A 229 -18.81 -3.91 17.67
CA GLY A 229 -18.52 -5.15 18.37
C GLY A 229 -18.57 -5.04 19.91
N LYS A 230 -18.56 -3.82 20.46
CA LYS A 230 -18.81 -3.50 21.88
C LYS A 230 -20.27 -3.15 22.18
N HIS A 231 -21.14 -3.14 21.18
CA HIS A 231 -22.53 -2.65 21.27
C HIS A 231 -22.65 -1.19 21.74
N LYS A 232 -21.62 -0.34 21.48
CA LYS A 232 -21.66 1.08 21.82
C LYS A 232 -22.32 1.93 20.74
N ILE A 233 -22.27 1.48 19.49
CA ILE A 233 -23.00 2.04 18.37
C ILE A 233 -23.75 0.93 17.64
N SER A 234 -24.93 1.25 17.15
CA SER A 234 -25.75 0.35 16.37
C SER A 234 -25.32 0.31 14.90
N LEU A 235 -25.85 -0.63 14.13
CA LEU A 235 -25.66 -0.67 12.68
C LEU A 235 -26.25 0.58 12.00
N ASP A 236 -27.35 1.14 12.53
CA ASP A 236 -27.94 2.38 12.02
C ASP A 236 -27.06 3.59 12.29
N ASP A 237 -26.44 3.67 13.48
CA ASP A 237 -25.44 4.71 13.77
C ASP A 237 -24.25 4.61 12.81
N PHE A 238 -23.78 3.40 12.52
CA PHE A 238 -22.70 3.18 11.56
C PHE A 238 -23.07 3.68 10.15
N ARG A 239 -24.28 3.39 9.71
CA ARG A 239 -24.83 3.89 8.43
C ARG A 239 -24.88 5.42 8.43
N GLN A 240 -25.35 6.05 9.52
CA GLN A 240 -25.36 7.49 9.64
C GLN A 240 -23.95 8.10 9.62
N ILE A 241 -22.97 7.47 10.29
CA ILE A 241 -21.57 7.89 10.25
C ILE A 241 -21.06 7.96 8.80
N ILE A 242 -21.36 6.96 7.97
CA ILE A 242 -20.97 6.97 6.54
C ILE A 242 -21.62 8.14 5.80
N LEU A 243 -22.92 8.32 5.99
CA LEU A 243 -23.73 9.32 5.26
C LEU A 243 -23.40 10.77 5.64
N LEU A 244 -22.99 11.01 6.88
CA LEU A 244 -22.63 12.35 7.39
C LEU A 244 -21.36 12.92 6.76
N LYS A 245 -20.49 12.08 6.17
CA LYS A 245 -19.21 12.49 5.56
C LYS A 245 -18.33 13.32 6.49
N ASP A 246 -18.40 13.06 7.78
CA ASP A 246 -17.65 13.74 8.81
C ASP A 246 -16.71 12.77 9.55
N ARG A 247 -15.39 13.00 9.44
CA ARG A 247 -14.37 12.18 10.11
C ARG A 247 -14.49 12.21 11.63
N CYS A 248 -15.00 13.28 12.20
CA CYS A 248 -15.16 13.43 13.65
C CYS A 248 -16.27 12.54 14.23
N LYS A 249 -17.16 12.03 13.40
CA LYS A 249 -18.22 11.10 13.81
C LYS A 249 -17.79 9.65 13.79
N ALA A 250 -16.75 9.30 13.01
CA ALA A 250 -16.20 7.95 13.00
C ALA A 250 -15.33 7.69 14.23
N GLY A 251 -15.19 6.41 14.58
CA GLY A 251 -14.35 5.95 15.69
C GLY A 251 -12.87 6.34 15.52
N ILE A 252 -12.10 6.15 16.57
CA ILE A 252 -10.66 6.39 16.58
C ILE A 252 -9.97 5.48 15.56
N SER A 253 -8.87 5.97 14.98
CA SER A 253 -8.05 5.12 14.12
C SER A 253 -7.22 4.17 14.96
N VAL A 254 -7.39 2.86 14.76
CA VAL A 254 -6.63 1.85 15.48
C VAL A 254 -5.13 1.89 15.15
N PRO A 255 -4.24 1.33 15.99
CA PRO A 255 -2.79 1.36 15.79
C PRO A 255 -2.34 0.83 14.43
N ALA A 256 -1.28 1.42 13.88
CA ALA A 256 -0.80 1.08 12.54
C ALA A 256 -0.08 -0.27 12.48
N HIS A 257 0.62 -0.66 13.55
CA HIS A 257 1.45 -1.88 13.61
C HIS A 257 0.69 -3.20 13.48
N ALA A 258 -0.63 -3.17 13.48
CA ALA A 258 -1.45 -4.35 13.26
C ALA A 258 -2.06 -4.40 11.84
N LEU A 259 -1.77 -3.40 11.00
CA LEU A 259 -2.28 -3.32 9.63
C LEU A 259 -1.24 -3.81 8.63
N PHE A 260 -1.68 -4.72 7.75
CA PHE A 260 -0.87 -5.30 6.68
C PHE A 260 -1.55 -5.09 5.32
N LEU A 261 -0.80 -4.58 4.36
CA LEU A 261 -1.15 -4.71 2.96
C LEU A 261 -0.79 -6.13 2.52
N GLU A 262 -1.79 -6.96 2.30
CA GLU A 262 -1.62 -8.40 2.01
C GLU A 262 -1.41 -8.68 0.53
N LYS A 263 -2.13 -7.94 -0.34
CA LYS A 263 -2.11 -8.20 -1.77
C LYS A 263 -2.43 -6.95 -2.57
N ILE A 264 -1.81 -6.84 -3.73
CA ILE A 264 -2.18 -5.89 -4.79
C ILE A 264 -2.41 -6.72 -6.06
N THR A 265 -3.54 -6.50 -6.72
CA THR A 265 -3.91 -7.23 -7.93
C THR A 265 -3.69 -6.38 -9.16
N TYR A 266 -3.06 -6.94 -10.18
CA TYR A 266 -2.89 -6.39 -11.52
C TYR A 266 -3.47 -7.35 -12.55
N SER A 267 -3.86 -6.86 -13.73
CA SER A 267 -4.39 -7.70 -14.81
C SER A 267 -3.31 -8.46 -15.60
N PHE A 268 -2.05 -8.08 -15.41
CA PHE A 268 -0.91 -8.60 -16.21
C PHE A 268 0.17 -9.28 -15.35
N LEU A 269 -0.04 -9.44 -14.04
CA LEU A 269 0.81 -10.19 -13.11
C LEU A 269 0.09 -11.42 -12.58
#